data_d4bf722750d833a693b7266cd1234721
#
_entry.id   d4bf722750d833a693b7266cd1234721
#
_cell.length_a   1.000
_cell.length_b   1.000
_cell.length_c   1.000
_cell.angle_alpha   90.00
_cell.angle_beta   90.00
_cell.angle_gamma   90.00
#
_symmetry.space_group_name_H-M   'P 1'
#
loop_
_entity.id
_entity.type
_entity.pdbx_description
1 polymer ?
#
loop_
_entity_poly.entity_id
_entity_poly.type
_entity_poly.pdbx_seq_one_letter_code
_entity_poly.pdbx_strand_id
1 'polypeptide(L)'
;MYYTNEQIVDLVRIFDQNERKGYLRLDLNENPGGLPQEFINEVLREVTPGFVSQYPETLPFTQTLSEHLHTDISHLCLVNGSAEGIRYIIQAFTSVGGRIVGVVPS
;
A
#
# COMPACT_ATOMS: atom_id res chain seq x y z
N MET A 1 -21.51 13.95 3.56
CA MET A 1 -21.53 14.49 2.21
C MET A 1 -20.10 14.50 1.70
N TYR A 2 -19.73 13.60 0.79
CA TYR A 2 -18.39 13.54 0.24
C TYR A 2 -18.29 14.59 -0.88
N TYR A 3 -17.43 15.57 -0.71
CA TYR A 3 -17.08 16.47 -1.80
C TYR A 3 -16.10 15.75 -2.71
N THR A 4 -16.56 15.29 -3.85
CA THR A 4 -15.69 14.90 -4.95
C THR A 4 -15.21 16.17 -5.62
N ASN A 5 -13.92 16.45 -5.50
CA ASN A 5 -13.30 17.49 -6.31
C ASN A 5 -13.34 17.01 -7.77
N GLU A 6 -14.01 17.75 -8.67
CA GLU A 6 -14.10 17.39 -10.09
C GLU A 6 -12.72 17.15 -10.72
N GLN A 7 -11.70 17.87 -10.26
CA GLN A 7 -10.31 17.67 -10.70
C GLN A 7 -9.73 16.30 -10.30
N ILE A 8 -10.27 15.62 -9.29
CA ILE A 8 -9.80 14.28 -8.89
C ILE A 8 -10.48 13.21 -9.74
N VAL A 9 -11.69 13.46 -10.20
CA VAL A 9 -12.44 12.53 -11.07
C VAL A 9 -11.74 12.40 -12.43
N ASP A 10 -11.10 13.47 -12.90
CA ASP A 10 -10.37 13.50 -14.18
C ASP A 10 -8.93 12.96 -14.08
N LEU A 11 -8.43 12.64 -12.88
CA LEU A 11 -7.17 11.93 -12.67
C LEU A 11 -7.35 10.45 -13.06
N VAL A 12 -7.63 10.21 -14.32
CA VAL A 12 -7.58 8.87 -14.91
C VAL A 12 -6.12 8.46 -14.96
N ARG A 13 -5.72 7.57 -14.05
CA ARG A 13 -4.49 6.81 -14.24
C ARG A 13 -4.73 5.89 -15.45
N ILE A 14 -4.33 6.33 -16.61
CA ILE A 14 -4.33 5.50 -17.81
C ILE A 14 -3.22 4.46 -17.62
N PHE A 15 -3.58 3.33 -17.01
CA PHE A 15 -2.75 2.15 -17.07
C PHE A 15 -3.10 1.42 -18.37
N ASP A 16 -2.41 1.73 -19.44
CA ASP A 16 -2.40 0.81 -20.57
C ASP A 16 -1.54 -0.40 -20.17
N GLN A 17 -2.21 -1.40 -19.61
CA GLN A 17 -1.56 -2.60 -19.08
C GLN A 17 -0.86 -3.42 -20.16
N ASN A 18 -1.21 -3.24 -21.43
CA ASN A 18 -0.66 -4.03 -22.52
C ASN A 18 0.68 -3.49 -23.03
N GLU A 19 0.94 -2.21 -22.90
CA GLU A 19 2.17 -1.58 -23.40
C GLU A 19 3.33 -1.62 -22.40
N ARG A 20 3.10 -1.94 -21.13
CA ARG A 20 4.15 -1.95 -20.09
C ARG A 20 5.14 -3.12 -20.23
N LYS A 21 4.79 -4.16 -21.00
CA LYS A 21 5.68 -5.28 -21.30
C LYS A 21 6.73 -4.85 -22.32
N GLY A 22 7.98 -4.89 -21.94
CA GLY A 22 9.10 -4.54 -22.82
C GLY A 22 9.73 -3.17 -22.53
N TYR A 23 9.16 -2.40 -21.61
CA TYR A 23 9.75 -1.15 -21.14
C TYR A 23 10.43 -1.30 -19.78
N LEU A 24 11.47 -0.54 -19.54
CA LEU A 24 11.99 -0.32 -18.20
C LEU A 24 10.99 0.54 -17.43
N ARG A 25 10.32 -0.07 -16.46
CA ARG A 25 9.26 0.58 -15.67
C ARG A 25 9.85 1.39 -14.53
N LEU A 26 9.79 2.71 -14.64
CA LEU A 26 10.25 3.67 -13.63
C LEU A 26 9.13 4.60 -13.14
N ASP A 27 7.90 4.32 -13.55
CA ASP A 27 6.69 5.09 -13.26
C ASP A 27 6.01 4.73 -11.94
N LEU A 28 6.34 3.57 -11.38
CA LEU A 28 5.83 3.06 -10.10
C LEU A 28 6.98 2.44 -9.30
N ASN A 29 6.81 2.38 -7.96
CA ASN A 29 7.77 1.73 -7.07
C ASN A 29 7.58 0.20 -7.11
N GLU A 30 8.01 -0.40 -8.21
CA GLU A 30 7.99 -1.84 -8.42
C GLU A 30 9.37 -2.45 -8.21
N ASN A 31 9.43 -3.72 -7.81
CA ASN A 31 10.65 -4.50 -7.87
C ASN A 31 10.75 -5.20 -9.24
N PRO A 32 11.51 -4.68 -10.21
CA PRO A 32 11.58 -5.26 -11.55
C PRO A 32 12.29 -6.62 -11.57
N GLY A 33 13.10 -6.94 -10.57
CA GLY A 33 13.75 -8.24 -10.40
C GLY A 33 12.83 -9.34 -9.90
N GLY A 34 11.62 -8.97 -9.43
CA GLY A 34 10.69 -9.90 -8.81
C GLY A 34 11.17 -10.43 -7.45
N LEU A 35 10.50 -11.43 -6.97
CA LEU A 35 10.86 -12.17 -5.75
C LEU A 35 11.46 -13.52 -6.13
N PRO A 36 12.38 -14.09 -5.31
CA PRO A 36 12.90 -15.44 -5.55
C PRO A 36 11.78 -16.47 -5.64
N GLN A 37 11.89 -17.40 -6.59
CA GLN A 37 10.84 -18.40 -6.82
C GLN A 37 10.62 -19.31 -5.61
N GLU A 38 11.71 -19.62 -4.87
CA GLU A 38 11.63 -20.43 -3.66
C GLU A 38 10.76 -19.75 -2.60
N PHE A 39 10.94 -18.43 -2.41
CA PHE A 39 10.11 -17.63 -1.50
C PHE A 39 8.63 -17.66 -1.91
N ILE A 40 8.34 -17.51 -3.21
CA ILE A 40 6.97 -17.59 -3.72
C ILE A 40 6.36 -18.98 -3.47
N ASN A 41 7.14 -20.04 -3.70
CA ASN A 41 6.68 -21.40 -3.46
C ASN A 41 6.41 -21.66 -1.96
N GLU A 42 7.18 -21.07 -1.07
CA GLU A 42 6.97 -21.17 0.37
C GLU A 42 5.68 -20.45 0.79
N VAL A 43 5.50 -19.21 0.35
CA VAL A 43 4.27 -18.44 0.62
C VAL A 43 3.02 -19.18 0.10
N LEU A 44 3.09 -19.75 -1.11
CA LEU A 44 1.95 -20.44 -1.69
C LEU A 44 1.56 -21.72 -0.94
N ARG A 45 2.47 -22.37 -0.22
CA ARG A 45 2.15 -23.51 0.65
C ARG A 45 1.27 -23.14 1.83
N GLU A 46 1.39 -21.89 2.33
CA GLU A 46 0.58 -21.37 3.43
C GLU A 46 -0.82 -20.94 2.99
N VAL A 47 -1.03 -20.76 1.68
CA VAL A 47 -2.33 -20.34 1.12
C VAL A 47 -3.29 -21.51 1.09
N THR A 48 -4.16 -21.58 2.07
CA THR A 48 -5.22 -22.60 2.17
C THR A 48 -6.59 -22.01 1.86
N PRO A 49 -7.62 -22.86 1.57
CA PRO A 49 -8.99 -22.35 1.44
C PRO A 49 -9.48 -21.57 2.65
N GLY A 50 -9.10 -21.99 3.87
CA GLY A 50 -9.41 -21.27 5.10
C GLY A 50 -8.73 -19.91 5.17
N PHE A 51 -7.45 -19.85 4.84
CA PHE A 51 -6.68 -18.60 4.78
C PHE A 51 -7.31 -17.56 3.84
N VAL A 52 -7.74 -18.02 2.65
CA VAL A 52 -8.34 -17.11 1.64
C VAL A 52 -9.74 -16.64 2.00
N SER A 53 -10.50 -17.43 2.77
CA SER A 53 -11.91 -17.17 3.07
C SER A 53 -12.15 -16.44 4.39
N GLN A 54 -11.12 -16.27 5.20
CA GLN A 54 -11.22 -15.64 6.54
C GLN A 54 -10.59 -14.25 6.55
N TYR A 55 -11.05 -13.42 7.46
CA TYR A 55 -10.36 -12.16 7.75
C TYR A 55 -9.00 -12.47 8.38
N PRO A 56 -7.93 -11.79 7.94
CA PRO A 56 -6.59 -12.06 8.48
C PRO A 56 -6.46 -11.61 9.94
N GLU A 57 -5.83 -12.46 10.74
CA GLU A 57 -5.37 -12.11 12.08
C GLU A 57 -4.09 -11.26 11.95
N THR A 58 -4.22 -9.96 12.15
CA THR A 58 -3.10 -9.03 11.93
C THR A 58 -2.13 -8.95 13.10
N LEU A 59 -2.57 -9.32 14.31
CA LEU A 59 -1.77 -9.16 15.52
C LEU A 59 -0.43 -9.95 15.49
N PRO A 60 -0.38 -11.23 15.08
CA PRO A 60 0.89 -11.96 15.02
C PRO A 60 1.90 -11.30 14.08
N PHE A 61 1.45 -10.83 12.92
CA PHE A 61 2.29 -10.11 11.98
C PHE A 61 2.78 -8.78 12.55
N THR A 62 1.90 -8.02 13.21
CA THR A 62 2.26 -6.73 13.81
C THR A 62 3.29 -6.91 14.93
N GLN A 63 3.19 -7.98 15.72
CA GLN A 63 4.18 -8.34 16.75
C GLN A 63 5.55 -8.63 16.13
N THR A 64 5.61 -9.52 15.14
CA THR A 64 6.86 -9.83 14.42
C THR A 64 7.48 -8.59 13.79
N LEU A 65 6.65 -7.72 13.21
CA LEU A 65 7.11 -6.45 12.62
C LEU A 65 7.65 -5.49 13.68
N SER A 66 6.99 -5.39 14.83
CA SER A 66 7.41 -4.60 15.98
C SER A 66 8.81 -5.02 16.48
N GLU A 67 9.03 -6.32 16.62
CA GLU A 67 10.33 -6.90 16.99
C GLU A 67 11.40 -6.59 15.94
N HIS A 68 11.09 -6.80 14.67
CA HIS A 68 12.01 -6.55 13.55
C HIS A 68 12.42 -5.08 13.45
N LEU A 69 11.48 -4.16 13.64
CA LEU A 69 11.70 -2.71 13.57
C LEU A 69 12.20 -2.10 14.89
N HIS A 70 12.30 -2.90 15.95
CA HIS A 70 12.67 -2.43 17.30
C HIS A 70 11.79 -1.25 17.77
N THR A 71 10.49 -1.32 17.52
CA THR A 71 9.53 -0.27 17.89
C THR A 71 8.34 -0.86 18.63
N ASP A 72 7.67 -0.06 19.44
CA ASP A 72 6.47 -0.50 20.15
C ASP A 72 5.31 -0.75 19.18
N ILE A 73 4.52 -1.79 19.43
CA ILE A 73 3.38 -2.18 18.61
C ILE A 73 2.34 -1.06 18.47
N SER A 74 2.21 -0.21 19.49
CA SER A 74 1.30 0.95 19.46
C SER A 74 1.71 2.04 18.47
N HIS A 75 2.95 1.99 17.96
CA HIS A 75 3.46 2.90 16.95
C HIS A 75 3.34 2.36 15.52
N LEU A 76 2.73 1.18 15.36
CA LEU A 76 2.54 0.55 14.06
C LEU A 76 1.08 0.59 13.63
N CYS A 77 0.86 0.92 12.38
CA CYS A 77 -0.45 0.85 11.75
C CYS A 77 -0.31 0.12 10.41
N LEU A 78 -0.99 -1.00 10.28
CA LEU A 78 -1.04 -1.75 9.01
C LEU A 78 -2.08 -1.14 8.09
N VAL A 79 -1.72 -0.95 6.84
CA VAL A 79 -2.58 -0.36 5.81
C VAL A 79 -2.42 -1.10 4.49
N ASN A 80 -3.43 -1.00 3.61
CA ASN A 80 -3.40 -1.59 2.27
C ASN A 80 -2.63 -0.69 1.30
N GLY A 81 -1.32 -0.63 1.50
CA GLY A 81 -0.42 0.17 0.69
C GLY A 81 -0.27 1.61 1.14
N SER A 82 0.77 2.27 0.61
CA SER A 82 1.18 3.63 1.01
C SER A 82 0.11 4.70 0.75
N ALA A 83 -0.69 4.55 -0.31
CA ALA A 83 -1.75 5.51 -0.63
C ALA A 83 -2.83 5.56 0.45
N GLU A 84 -3.20 4.42 1.03
CA GLU A 84 -4.14 4.38 2.15
C GLU A 84 -3.50 4.96 3.43
N GLY A 85 -2.24 4.65 3.69
CA GLY A 85 -1.49 5.24 4.80
C GLY A 85 -1.46 6.76 4.74
N ILE A 86 -1.13 7.33 3.58
CA ILE A 86 -1.14 8.78 3.35
C ILE A 86 -2.54 9.36 3.59
N ARG A 87 -3.57 8.70 3.09
CA ARG A 87 -4.96 9.14 3.31
C ARG A 87 -5.31 9.18 4.80
N TYR A 88 -4.95 8.17 5.57
CA TYR A 88 -5.21 8.13 7.01
C TYR A 88 -4.43 9.22 7.77
N ILE A 89 -3.18 9.46 7.40
CA ILE A 89 -2.38 10.55 7.98
C ILE A 89 -3.05 11.89 7.72
N ILE A 90 -3.46 12.15 6.48
CA ILE A 90 -4.15 13.39 6.13
C ILE A 90 -5.45 13.54 6.94
N GLN A 91 -6.26 12.49 7.03
CA GLN A 91 -7.52 12.52 7.77
C GLN A 91 -7.32 12.71 9.28
N ALA A 92 -6.27 12.13 9.85
CA ALA A 92 -6.01 12.20 11.28
C ALA A 92 -5.43 13.56 11.71
N PHE A 93 -4.59 14.17 10.87
CA PHE A 93 -3.80 15.36 11.25
C PHE A 93 -4.20 16.65 10.53
N THR A 94 -5.17 16.59 9.60
CA THR A 94 -5.61 17.78 8.86
C THR A 94 -7.11 18.00 9.06
N SER A 95 -7.48 19.19 9.56
CA SER A 95 -8.88 19.61 9.65
C SER A 95 -9.43 20.04 8.29
N VAL A 96 -10.76 20.09 8.16
CA VAL A 96 -11.43 20.64 6.96
C VAL A 96 -10.97 22.08 6.72
N GLY A 97 -10.49 22.38 5.52
CA GLY A 97 -9.90 23.69 5.19
C GLY A 97 -8.44 23.86 5.60
N GLY A 98 -7.83 22.83 6.21
CA GLY A 98 -6.40 22.81 6.52
C GLY A 98 -5.51 22.86 5.29
N ARG A 99 -4.23 23.19 5.48
CA ARG A 99 -3.24 23.25 4.40
C ARG A 99 -2.30 22.07 4.46
N ILE A 100 -2.06 21.46 3.31
CA ILE A 100 -1.05 20.40 3.13
C ILE A 100 0.00 20.96 2.18
N VAL A 101 1.27 20.81 2.55
CA VAL A 101 2.41 21.19 1.71
C VAL A 101 3.05 19.91 1.15
N GLY A 102 3.23 19.86 -0.13
CA GLY A 102 3.89 18.76 -0.84
C GLY A 102 5.01 19.29 -1.74
N VAL A 103 5.89 18.38 -2.15
CA VAL A 103 6.94 18.65 -3.13
C VAL A 103 6.48 18.11 -4.47
N VAL A 104 6.59 18.92 -5.50
CA VAL A 104 6.32 18.53 -6.87
C VAL A 104 7.57 18.75 -7.73
N PRO A 105 7.85 17.88 -8.70
CA PRO A 105 7.15 16.64 -9.04
C PRO A 105 7.46 15.51 -8.05
N SER A 106 6.47 14.65 -7.78
CA SER A 106 6.68 13.43 -6.97
C SER A 106 5.87 12.28 -7.59
#